data_49957c9c870b310d79b58b76d5d00fe6
#
_entry.id   49957c9c870b310d79b58b76d5d00fe6
#
_cell.length_a   1.000
_cell.length_b   1.000
_cell.length_c   1.000
_cell.angle_alpha   90.00
_cell.angle_beta   90.00
_cell.angle_gamma   90.00
#
_symmetry.space_group_name_H-M   'P 1'
#
loop_
_entity.id
_entity.type
_entity.pdbx_description
1 polymer ?
#
loop_
_entity_poly.entity_id
_entity_poly.type
_entity_poly.pdbx_seq_one_letter_code
_entity_poly.pdbx_strand_id
1 'polypeptide(L)'
;MKVIKGICNGIDKFNDILGRVFSVLVLGILGVILCEVVLRRIFNRPQIWTQDLTVMLFACYIILICAYGFQKKAFVAVDVIFAMLPQMAQHILHIITYLIFLVPFVVSMLPTSWRFFLRAYTTHEQTYSVWAAPTGPVKLCLFIGLALLAIQSVSEILKQVQAIVELAQGKKNLPADGKEAQ
;
A
#
# COMPACT_ATOMS: atom_id res chain seq x y z
N MET A 1 22.53 15.43 -2.54
CA MET A 1 21.17 15.89 -2.24
C MET A 1 20.24 15.93 -3.46
N LYS A 2 20.62 16.58 -4.60
CA LYS A 2 19.74 16.61 -5.81
C LYS A 2 19.40 15.22 -6.36
N VAL A 3 20.34 14.28 -6.38
CA VAL A 3 20.15 12.92 -6.91
C VAL A 3 19.15 12.12 -6.06
N ILE A 4 19.26 12.19 -4.74
CA ILE A 4 18.34 11.47 -3.82
C ILE A 4 16.92 12.03 -3.94
N LYS A 5 16.76 13.37 -4.02
CA LYS A 5 15.45 14.00 -4.28
C LYS A 5 14.87 13.54 -5.61
N GLY A 6 15.69 13.40 -6.65
CA GLY A 6 15.23 12.89 -7.94
C GLY A 6 14.71 11.45 -7.89
N ILE A 7 15.42 10.57 -7.16
CA ILE A 7 15.00 9.17 -7.00
C ILE A 7 13.70 9.08 -6.19
N CYS A 8 13.61 9.79 -5.06
CA CYS A 8 12.40 9.81 -4.24
C CYS A 8 11.19 10.32 -5.05
N ASN A 9 11.34 11.43 -5.79
CA ASN A 9 10.27 11.97 -6.62
C ASN A 9 9.86 10.99 -7.75
N GLY A 10 10.82 10.22 -8.29
CA GLY A 10 10.53 9.19 -9.28
C GLY A 10 9.66 8.06 -8.70
N ILE A 11 10.02 7.56 -7.51
CA ILE A 11 9.27 6.52 -6.80
C ILE A 11 7.87 7.03 -6.44
N ASP A 12 7.76 8.25 -5.93
CA ASP A 12 6.48 8.85 -5.56
C ASP A 12 5.56 9.01 -6.76
N LYS A 13 6.09 9.52 -7.88
CA LYS A 13 5.31 9.69 -9.12
C LYS A 13 4.83 8.34 -9.67
N PHE A 14 5.67 7.32 -9.60
CA PHE A 14 5.31 5.97 -10.00
C PHE A 14 4.17 5.41 -9.13
N ASN A 15 4.28 5.52 -7.80
CA ASN A 15 3.23 5.10 -6.88
C ASN A 15 1.94 5.94 -7.02
N ASP A 16 2.03 7.23 -7.33
CA ASP A 16 0.86 8.08 -7.57
C ASP A 16 0.08 7.64 -8.80
N ILE A 17 0.78 7.29 -9.89
CA ILE A 17 0.16 6.75 -11.09
C ILE A 17 -0.50 5.40 -10.81
N LEU A 18 0.23 4.49 -10.14
CA LEU A 18 -0.32 3.18 -9.77
C LEU A 18 -1.52 3.31 -8.84
N GLY A 19 -1.46 4.19 -7.85
CA GLY A 19 -2.58 4.43 -6.94
C GLY A 19 -3.85 4.89 -7.67
N ARG A 20 -3.72 5.78 -8.67
CA ARG A 20 -4.85 6.21 -9.51
C ARG A 20 -5.41 5.05 -10.35
N VAL A 21 -4.53 4.25 -10.95
CA VAL A 21 -4.95 3.08 -11.73
C VAL A 21 -5.68 2.08 -10.83
N PHE A 22 -5.14 1.79 -9.65
CA PHE A 22 -5.75 0.85 -8.71
C PHE A 22 -7.06 1.38 -8.10
N SER A 23 -7.25 2.70 -8.01
CA SER A 23 -8.53 3.29 -7.59
C SER A 23 -9.69 2.91 -8.52
N VAL A 24 -9.42 2.65 -9.80
CA VAL A 24 -10.45 2.19 -10.75
C VAL A 24 -10.95 0.79 -10.41
N LEU A 25 -10.16 -0.05 -9.72
CA LEU A 25 -10.61 -1.37 -9.27
C LEU A 25 -11.82 -1.28 -8.33
N VAL A 26 -11.97 -0.18 -7.57
CA VAL A 26 -13.15 0.05 -6.71
C VAL A 26 -14.43 0.09 -7.54
N LEU A 27 -14.39 0.75 -8.70
CA LEU A 27 -15.54 0.79 -9.61
C LEU A 27 -15.86 -0.61 -10.15
N GLY A 28 -14.83 -1.42 -10.44
CA GLY A 28 -15.00 -2.82 -10.82
C GLY A 28 -15.68 -3.64 -9.73
N ILE A 29 -15.22 -3.51 -8.48
CA ILE A 29 -15.82 -4.18 -7.31
C ILE A 29 -17.28 -3.75 -7.13
N LEU A 30 -17.56 -2.45 -7.21
CA LEU A 30 -18.91 -1.92 -7.13
C LEU A 30 -19.81 -2.47 -8.22
N GLY A 31 -19.31 -2.55 -9.47
CA GLY A 31 -20.04 -3.14 -10.59
C GLY A 31 -20.41 -4.61 -10.35
N VAL A 32 -19.48 -5.42 -9.83
CA VAL A 32 -19.74 -6.84 -9.50
C VAL A 32 -20.79 -6.96 -8.40
N ILE A 33 -20.70 -6.15 -7.34
CA ILE A 33 -21.68 -6.15 -6.24
C ILE A 33 -23.06 -5.73 -6.73
N LEU A 34 -23.15 -4.66 -7.53
CA LEU A 34 -24.43 -4.20 -8.09
C LEU A 34 -25.04 -5.27 -9.00
N CYS A 35 -24.24 -5.90 -9.84
CA CYS A 35 -24.70 -6.99 -10.70
C CYS A 35 -25.27 -8.16 -9.86
N GLU A 36 -24.58 -8.54 -8.78
CA GLU A 36 -25.09 -9.58 -7.88
C GLU A 36 -26.42 -9.19 -7.23
N VAL A 37 -26.53 -7.95 -6.72
CA VAL A 37 -27.77 -7.47 -6.09
C VAL A 37 -28.92 -7.52 -7.07
N VAL A 38 -28.72 -7.09 -8.31
CA VAL A 38 -29.73 -7.14 -9.38
C VAL A 38 -30.13 -8.58 -9.69
N LEU A 39 -29.15 -9.47 -9.92
CA LEU A 39 -29.42 -10.88 -10.24
C LEU A 39 -30.16 -11.60 -9.10
N ARG A 40 -29.75 -11.33 -7.85
CA ARG A 40 -30.38 -11.93 -6.67
C ARG A 40 -31.78 -11.40 -6.41
N ARG A 41 -32.01 -10.07 -6.53
CA ARG A 41 -33.29 -9.44 -6.17
C ARG A 41 -34.33 -9.48 -7.28
N ILE A 42 -33.92 -9.29 -8.54
CA ILE A 42 -34.85 -9.21 -9.68
C ILE A 42 -35.03 -10.58 -10.31
N PHE A 43 -33.96 -11.32 -10.54
CA PHE A 43 -34.01 -12.61 -11.22
C PHE A 43 -34.08 -13.81 -10.28
N ASN A 44 -33.97 -13.59 -8.96
CA ASN A 44 -33.95 -14.64 -7.92
C ASN A 44 -32.92 -15.76 -8.19
N ARG A 45 -31.80 -15.40 -8.83
CA ARG A 45 -30.68 -16.29 -9.22
C ARG A 45 -29.38 -15.83 -8.56
N PRO A 46 -29.09 -16.24 -7.30
CA PRO A 46 -27.83 -15.93 -6.65
C PRO A 46 -26.69 -16.62 -7.41
N GLN A 47 -25.61 -15.87 -7.63
CA GLN A 47 -24.39 -16.38 -8.30
C GLN A 47 -23.37 -16.82 -7.25
N ILE A 48 -22.86 -18.04 -7.37
CA ILE A 48 -21.91 -18.61 -6.41
C ILE A 48 -20.53 -17.94 -6.52
N TRP A 49 -20.13 -17.56 -7.73
CA TRP A 49 -18.80 -17.00 -8.03
C TRP A 49 -18.64 -15.52 -7.60
N THR A 50 -19.72 -14.78 -7.43
CA THR A 50 -19.66 -13.33 -7.21
C THR A 50 -19.04 -12.98 -5.86
N GLN A 51 -19.35 -13.77 -4.82
CA GLN A 51 -18.79 -13.57 -3.50
C GLN A 51 -17.27 -13.75 -3.50
N ASP A 52 -16.78 -14.82 -4.10
CA ASP A 52 -15.34 -15.12 -4.17
C ASP A 52 -14.61 -14.06 -5.00
N LEU A 53 -15.16 -13.70 -6.16
CA LEU A 53 -14.58 -12.68 -7.01
C LEU A 53 -14.51 -11.32 -6.30
N THR A 54 -15.54 -10.92 -5.58
CA THR A 54 -15.56 -9.68 -4.80
C THR A 54 -14.47 -9.68 -3.74
N VAL A 55 -14.33 -10.75 -2.96
CA VAL A 55 -13.29 -10.88 -1.92
C VAL A 55 -11.90 -10.85 -2.53
N MET A 56 -11.68 -11.54 -3.65
CA MET A 56 -10.38 -11.56 -4.34
C MET A 56 -10.00 -10.19 -4.89
N LEU A 57 -10.93 -9.49 -5.54
CA LEU A 57 -10.70 -8.14 -6.06
C LEU A 57 -10.44 -7.15 -4.92
N PHE A 58 -11.20 -7.25 -3.83
CA PHE A 58 -11.03 -6.39 -2.67
C PHE A 58 -9.68 -6.61 -1.99
N ALA A 59 -9.25 -7.86 -1.84
CA ALA A 59 -7.93 -8.19 -1.31
C ALA A 59 -6.81 -7.61 -2.18
N CYS A 60 -6.88 -7.78 -3.51
CA CYS A 60 -5.93 -7.18 -4.44
C CYS A 60 -5.92 -5.65 -4.33
N TYR A 61 -7.10 -5.02 -4.28
CA TYR A 61 -7.23 -3.57 -4.17
C TYR A 61 -6.54 -3.03 -2.91
N ILE A 62 -6.85 -3.57 -1.73
CA ILE A 62 -6.27 -3.09 -0.46
C ILE A 62 -4.75 -3.21 -0.47
N ILE A 63 -4.22 -4.35 -0.93
CA ILE A 63 -2.78 -4.61 -0.90
C ILE A 63 -2.04 -3.69 -1.88
N LEU A 64 -2.56 -3.52 -3.09
CA LEU A 64 -1.93 -2.69 -4.10
C LEU A 64 -1.98 -1.19 -3.77
N ILE A 65 -3.06 -0.73 -3.14
CA ILE A 65 -3.19 0.68 -2.75
C ILE A 65 -2.44 1.01 -1.45
N CYS A 66 -1.96 0.00 -0.71
CA CYS A 66 -1.26 0.19 0.57
C CYS A 66 -0.01 1.08 0.41
N ALA A 67 0.80 0.87 -0.62
CA ALA A 67 1.98 1.69 -0.89
C ALA A 67 1.63 3.16 -1.18
N TYR A 68 0.55 3.39 -1.92
CA TYR A 68 0.03 4.74 -2.20
C TYR A 68 -0.51 5.41 -0.93
N GLY A 69 -1.28 4.67 -0.12
CA GLY A 69 -1.77 5.16 1.17
C GLY A 69 -0.63 5.53 2.13
N PHE A 70 0.46 4.74 2.12
CA PHE A 70 1.65 5.05 2.90
C PHE A 70 2.33 6.34 2.42
N GLN A 71 2.48 6.53 1.11
CA GLN A 71 3.00 7.76 0.51
C GLN A 71 2.19 9.00 0.88
N LYS A 72 0.86 8.90 0.84
CA LYS A 72 -0.06 10.01 1.17
C LYS A 72 -0.28 10.19 2.67
N LYS A 73 0.43 9.39 3.52
CA LYS A 73 0.23 9.39 4.98
C LYS A 73 -1.25 9.22 5.37
N ALA A 74 -1.99 8.45 4.55
CA ALA A 74 -3.41 8.19 4.76
C ALA A 74 -3.69 7.27 5.97
N PHE A 75 -2.66 6.58 6.47
CA PHE A 75 -2.76 5.83 7.71
C PHE A 75 -2.75 6.78 8.89
N VAL A 76 -3.71 6.60 9.77
CA VAL A 76 -3.86 7.44 10.97
C VAL A 76 -2.57 7.40 11.79
N ALA A 77 -1.83 8.50 11.76
CA ALA A 77 -0.77 8.72 12.71
C ALA A 77 -1.37 9.31 13.98
N VAL A 78 -0.75 9.07 15.12
CA VAL A 78 -1.15 9.73 16.38
C VAL A 78 -0.60 11.15 16.38
N ASP A 79 -1.13 11.98 15.47
CA ASP A 79 -0.62 13.33 15.18
C ASP A 79 -0.61 14.24 16.40
N VAL A 80 -1.50 13.96 17.38
CA VAL A 80 -1.58 14.74 18.62
C VAL A 80 -0.28 14.67 19.43
N ILE A 81 0.35 13.49 19.50
CA ILE A 81 1.63 13.32 20.21
C ILE A 81 2.77 13.96 19.41
N PHE A 82 2.75 13.80 18.08
CA PHE A 82 3.76 14.39 17.20
C PHE A 82 3.71 15.92 17.18
N ALA A 83 2.52 16.51 17.22
CA ALA A 83 2.34 17.97 17.21
C ALA A 83 2.96 18.69 18.43
N MET A 84 3.13 17.99 19.55
CA MET A 84 3.75 18.54 20.77
C MET A 84 5.28 18.51 20.75
N LEU A 85 5.91 17.80 19.80
CA LEU A 85 7.35 17.62 19.73
C LEU A 85 8.00 18.65 18.78
N PRO A 86 9.25 19.09 19.05
CA PRO A 86 9.99 19.92 18.12
C PRO A 86 10.22 19.19 16.80
N GLN A 87 10.27 19.91 15.67
CA GLN A 87 10.37 19.34 14.32
C GLN A 87 11.46 18.29 14.17
N MET A 88 12.62 18.52 14.78
CA MET A 88 13.75 17.58 14.72
C MET A 88 13.41 16.25 15.41
N ALA A 89 12.73 16.29 16.56
CA ALA A 89 12.31 15.08 17.28
C ALA A 89 11.23 14.30 16.51
N GLN A 90 10.34 14.99 15.79
CA GLN A 90 9.33 14.37 14.94
C GLN A 90 10.00 13.52 13.84
N HIS A 91 10.95 14.05 13.11
CA HIS A 91 11.67 13.32 12.05
C HIS A 91 12.46 12.13 12.59
N ILE A 92 13.12 12.30 13.75
CA ILE A 92 13.86 11.22 14.40
C ILE A 92 12.90 10.09 14.83
N LEU A 93 11.76 10.44 15.43
CA LEU A 93 10.77 9.48 15.87
C LEU A 93 10.16 8.71 14.70
N HIS A 94 9.89 9.39 13.57
CA HIS A 94 9.45 8.72 12.34
C HIS A 94 10.48 7.70 11.83
N ILE A 95 11.77 8.05 11.81
CA ILE A 95 12.82 7.11 11.38
C ILE A 95 12.87 5.91 12.31
N ILE A 96 12.83 6.13 13.62
CA ILE A 96 12.86 5.05 14.62
C ILE A 96 11.66 4.11 14.43
N THR A 97 10.46 4.66 14.27
CA THR A 97 9.25 3.89 14.03
C THR A 97 9.33 3.09 12.74
N TYR A 98 9.80 3.68 11.64
CA TYR A 98 9.95 2.97 10.38
C TYR A 98 11.01 1.87 10.46
N LEU A 99 12.12 2.11 11.15
CA LEU A 99 13.21 1.15 11.29
C LEU A 99 12.81 -0.04 12.18
N ILE A 100 12.08 0.21 13.27
CA ILE A 100 11.70 -0.85 14.24
C ILE A 100 10.50 -1.66 13.76
N PHE A 101 9.50 -1.04 13.14
CA PHE A 101 8.25 -1.71 12.79
C PHE A 101 8.15 -2.02 11.30
N LEU A 102 8.38 -1.02 10.42
CA LEU A 102 8.13 -1.17 8.99
C LEU A 102 9.20 -2.02 8.31
N VAL A 103 10.48 -1.78 8.60
CA VAL A 103 11.58 -2.51 7.94
C VAL A 103 11.56 -4.00 8.29
N PRO A 104 11.47 -4.44 9.55
CA PRO A 104 11.41 -5.87 9.87
C PRO A 104 10.15 -6.54 9.31
N PHE A 105 9.02 -5.83 9.31
CA PHE A 105 7.79 -6.32 8.71
C PHE A 105 7.98 -6.60 7.21
N VAL A 106 8.48 -5.63 6.46
CA VAL A 106 8.69 -5.76 5.01
C VAL A 106 9.72 -6.84 4.68
N VAL A 107 10.85 -6.85 5.40
CA VAL A 107 11.94 -7.83 5.18
C VAL A 107 11.49 -9.26 5.45
N SER A 108 10.64 -9.50 6.45
CA SER A 108 10.12 -10.83 6.76
C SER A 108 8.96 -11.24 5.83
N MET A 109 8.08 -10.29 5.48
CA MET A 109 6.90 -10.58 4.67
C MET A 109 7.19 -10.73 3.18
N LEU A 110 8.18 -10.00 2.64
CA LEU A 110 8.50 -10.04 1.22
C LEU A 110 8.93 -11.45 0.73
N PRO A 111 9.93 -12.13 1.35
CA PRO A 111 10.30 -13.48 0.94
C PRO A 111 9.21 -14.51 1.24
N THR A 112 8.43 -14.30 2.30
CA THR A 112 7.32 -15.17 2.67
C THR A 112 6.20 -15.11 1.63
N SER A 113 5.83 -13.91 1.16
CA SER A 113 4.79 -13.73 0.14
C SER A 113 5.21 -14.34 -1.20
N TRP A 114 6.51 -14.26 -1.56
CA TRP A 114 7.03 -14.92 -2.75
C TRP A 114 6.91 -16.46 -2.68
N ARG A 115 7.31 -17.04 -1.56
CA ARG A 115 7.15 -18.49 -1.33
C ARG A 115 5.68 -18.91 -1.33
N PHE A 116 4.82 -18.07 -0.78
CA PHE A 116 3.39 -18.30 -0.73
C PHE A 116 2.75 -18.29 -2.14
N PHE A 117 3.19 -17.37 -2.99
CA PHE A 117 2.78 -17.34 -4.40
C PHE A 117 3.30 -18.59 -5.15
N LEU A 118 4.59 -18.90 -5.03
CA LEU A 118 5.17 -20.08 -5.70
C LEU A 118 4.45 -21.37 -5.32
N ARG A 119 4.18 -21.55 -4.03
CA ARG A 119 3.44 -22.72 -3.56
C ARG A 119 2.05 -22.80 -4.21
N ALA A 120 1.28 -21.72 -4.21
CA ALA A 120 -0.05 -21.70 -4.80
C ALA A 120 -0.02 -21.96 -6.31
N TYR A 121 1.03 -21.47 -7.01
CA TYR A 121 1.20 -21.70 -8.43
C TYR A 121 1.55 -23.17 -8.75
N THR A 122 2.47 -23.78 -7.98
CA THR A 122 2.91 -25.18 -8.20
C THR A 122 1.85 -26.21 -7.79
N THR A 123 1.05 -25.92 -6.75
CA THR A 123 0.01 -26.83 -6.26
C THR A 123 -1.36 -26.59 -6.91
N HIS A 124 -1.46 -25.61 -7.83
CA HIS A 124 -2.75 -25.19 -8.42
C HIS A 124 -3.82 -24.94 -7.37
N GLU A 125 -3.43 -24.25 -6.29
CA GLU A 125 -4.27 -24.03 -5.12
C GLU A 125 -5.53 -23.23 -5.48
N GLN A 126 -6.69 -23.75 -5.07
CA GLN A 126 -8.00 -23.16 -5.31
C GLN A 126 -8.66 -22.76 -3.99
N THR A 127 -9.67 -21.89 -4.06
CA THR A 127 -10.51 -21.56 -2.90
C THR A 127 -11.35 -22.78 -2.50
N TYR A 128 -11.65 -22.90 -1.21
CA TYR A 128 -12.53 -23.95 -0.69
C TYR A 128 -14.02 -23.68 -0.99
N SER A 129 -14.31 -22.80 -1.92
CA SER A 129 -15.67 -22.49 -2.36
C SER A 129 -16.13 -23.45 -3.46
N VAL A 130 -17.43 -23.46 -3.72
CA VAL A 130 -18.04 -24.27 -4.79
C VAL A 130 -17.49 -23.85 -6.17
N TRP A 131 -17.07 -22.59 -6.34
CA TRP A 131 -16.49 -22.09 -7.58
C TRP A 131 -15.04 -22.51 -7.78
N ALA A 132 -14.33 -22.88 -6.70
CA ALA A 132 -12.94 -23.31 -6.74
C ALA A 132 -12.00 -22.36 -7.52
N ALA A 133 -12.08 -21.06 -7.24
CA ALA A 133 -11.29 -20.04 -7.92
C ALA A 133 -9.79 -20.22 -7.66
N PRO A 134 -8.90 -19.96 -8.63
CA PRO A 134 -7.46 -20.04 -8.44
C PRO A 134 -6.97 -18.93 -7.49
N THR A 135 -6.23 -19.27 -6.44
CA THR A 135 -5.72 -18.30 -5.45
C THR A 135 -4.40 -17.65 -5.88
N GLY A 136 -3.75 -18.20 -6.90
CA GLY A 136 -2.46 -17.72 -7.42
C GLY A 136 -2.43 -16.21 -7.74
N PRO A 137 -3.38 -15.66 -8.51
CA PRO A 137 -3.40 -14.23 -8.85
C PRO A 137 -3.43 -13.30 -7.63
N VAL A 138 -4.22 -13.65 -6.60
CA VAL A 138 -4.30 -12.84 -5.36
C VAL A 138 -2.99 -12.85 -4.59
N LYS A 139 -2.33 -14.03 -4.52
CA LYS A 139 -1.02 -14.16 -3.87
C LYS A 139 0.09 -13.43 -4.64
N LEU A 140 -0.03 -13.36 -5.97
CA LEU A 140 0.86 -12.53 -6.79
C LEU A 140 0.65 -11.03 -6.49
N CYS A 141 -0.60 -10.58 -6.42
CA CYS A 141 -0.92 -9.20 -6.02
C CYS A 141 -0.37 -8.86 -4.62
N LEU A 142 -0.42 -9.81 -3.68
CA LEU A 142 0.17 -9.66 -2.36
C LEU A 142 1.68 -9.39 -2.46
N PHE A 143 2.41 -10.16 -3.24
CA PHE A 143 3.84 -9.96 -3.43
C PHE A 143 4.14 -8.60 -4.09
N ILE A 144 3.41 -8.24 -5.15
CA ILE A 144 3.59 -6.95 -5.86
C ILE A 144 3.32 -5.79 -4.92
N GLY A 145 2.23 -5.81 -4.16
CA GLY A 145 1.89 -4.74 -3.23
C GLY A 145 2.91 -4.58 -2.10
N LEU A 146 3.42 -5.68 -1.54
CA LEU A 146 4.51 -5.65 -0.56
C LEU A 146 5.82 -5.15 -1.15
N ALA A 147 6.13 -5.48 -2.40
CA ALA A 147 7.31 -4.95 -3.09
C ALA A 147 7.19 -3.43 -3.32
N LEU A 148 6.02 -2.94 -3.71
CA LEU A 148 5.75 -1.51 -3.84
C LEU A 148 5.86 -0.79 -2.49
N LEU A 149 5.32 -1.39 -1.42
CA LEU A 149 5.45 -0.87 -0.06
C LEU A 149 6.91 -0.83 0.40
N ALA A 150 7.71 -1.85 0.06
CA ALA A 150 9.14 -1.88 0.34
C ALA A 150 9.88 -0.73 -0.32
N ILE A 151 9.63 -0.50 -1.61
CA ILE A 151 10.25 0.61 -2.37
C ILE A 151 9.83 1.96 -1.78
N GLN A 152 8.55 2.12 -1.44
CA GLN A 152 8.05 3.36 -0.85
C GLN A 152 8.61 3.60 0.55
N SER A 153 8.77 2.56 1.36
CA SER A 153 9.35 2.68 2.70
C SER A 153 10.79 3.20 2.67
N VAL A 154 11.59 2.73 1.71
CA VAL A 154 12.94 3.25 1.49
C VAL A 154 12.90 4.73 1.09
N SER A 155 12.00 5.12 0.19
CA SER A 155 11.83 6.52 -0.22
C SER A 155 11.48 7.42 0.97
N GLU A 156 10.54 7.00 1.83
CA GLU A 156 10.13 7.77 3.01
C GLU A 156 11.26 7.91 4.05
N ILE A 157 12.01 6.84 4.31
CA ILE A 157 13.17 6.91 5.20
C ILE A 157 14.21 7.89 4.66
N LEU A 158 14.52 7.85 3.36
CA LEU A 158 15.45 8.78 2.74
C LEU A 158 14.98 10.24 2.84
N LYS A 159 13.70 10.52 2.69
CA LYS A 159 13.12 11.86 2.87
C LYS A 159 13.26 12.36 4.30
N GLN A 160 12.99 11.51 5.30
CA GLN A 160 13.16 11.88 6.71
C GLN A 160 14.61 12.18 7.05
N VAL A 161 15.57 11.38 6.55
CA VAL A 161 17.01 11.63 6.73
C VAL A 161 17.40 12.96 6.09
N GLN A 162 16.92 13.27 4.88
CA GLN A 162 17.19 14.55 4.23
C GLN A 162 16.64 15.74 5.02
N ALA A 163 15.42 15.62 5.55
CA ALA A 163 14.83 16.67 6.38
C ALA A 163 15.68 16.96 7.63
N ILE A 164 16.18 15.93 8.31
CA ILE A 164 17.09 16.10 9.46
C ILE A 164 18.38 16.81 9.06
N VAL A 165 19.00 16.43 7.95
CA VAL A 165 20.24 17.07 7.47
C VAL A 165 20.00 18.54 7.09
N GLU A 166 18.88 18.86 6.45
CA GLU A 166 18.53 20.23 6.08
C GLU A 166 18.24 21.09 7.32
N LEU A 167 17.57 20.55 8.35
CA LEU A 167 17.36 21.22 9.64
C LEU A 167 18.67 21.46 10.39
N ALA A 168 19.57 20.47 10.40
CA ALA A 168 20.90 20.60 11.05
C ALA A 168 21.79 21.63 10.36
N GLN A 169 21.61 21.87 9.05
CA GLN A 169 22.34 22.89 8.29
C GLN A 169 21.73 24.30 8.38
N GLY A 170 20.75 24.53 9.26
CA GLY A 170 20.13 25.83 9.46
C GLY A 170 19.26 26.33 8.29
N LYS A 171 18.92 25.46 7.33
CA LYS A 171 17.95 25.75 6.29
C LYS A 171 16.53 25.66 6.86
N LYS A 172 15.94 26.82 7.02
CA LYS A 172 14.65 27.10 7.64
C LYS A 172 13.52 26.27 7.03
N ASN A 173 12.81 25.51 7.91
CA ASN A 173 11.43 25.09 7.75
C ASN A 173 11.04 24.38 6.42
N LEU A 174 11.29 23.07 6.32
CA LEU A 174 10.38 22.22 5.56
C LEU A 174 9.30 21.69 6.53
N PRO A 175 8.01 21.81 6.21
CA PRO A 175 6.97 21.18 7.01
C PRO A 175 7.20 19.68 7.05
N ALA A 176 7.10 19.06 8.22
CA ALA A 176 7.14 17.61 8.43
C ALA A 176 5.99 16.90 7.68
N ASP A 177 5.02 17.67 7.25
CA ASP A 177 3.88 17.26 6.43
C ASP A 177 4.13 17.65 4.97
N GLY A 178 4.06 16.66 4.07
CA GLY A 178 4.12 16.87 2.62
C GLY A 178 2.91 17.61 2.05
N LYS A 179 2.47 18.66 2.73
CA LYS A 179 1.53 19.64 2.17
C LYS A 179 2.33 20.52 1.21
N GLU A 180 2.59 20.00 0.03
CA GLU A 180 2.78 20.86 -1.12
C GLU A 180 1.45 21.57 -1.34
N ALA A 181 1.56 22.90 -1.42
CA ALA A 181 0.46 23.82 -1.70
C ALA A 181 -0.45 23.29 -2.83
N GLN A 182 -1.73 23.36 -2.55
CA GLN A 182 -2.77 23.34 -3.58
C GLN A 182 -2.57 24.50 -4.58
#